data_efe12642dd42e23f73ed098dd7da084a
#
_entry.id   efe12642dd42e23f73ed098dd7da084a
#
_cell.length_a   1.000
_cell.length_b   1.000
_cell.length_c   1.000
_cell.angle_alpha   90.00
_cell.angle_beta   90.00
_cell.angle_gamma   90.00
#
_symmetry.space_group_name_H-M   'P 1'
#
loop_
_entity.id
_entity.type
_entity.pdbx_description
1 polymer ?
#
loop_
_entity_poly.entity_id
_entity_poly.type
_entity_poly.pdbx_seq_one_letter_code
_entity_poly.pdbx_strand_id
1 'polypeptide(L)'
;MTDAGYSSEYEVYLTHRNGVQIVTNELSLHLLDEMRARSISPSETAAIMHLPKSTIQGNLGKLQRMGVITQDVCEDDARSAVYRIVGRLLFRSRTESDWQRYARAASVTRIMTNGRCTPREDLSLYGVSLMESGFNITLGLFHVGGELTRGITDRAWWDRLIASLKARCPKDVTIDFDSIDSLILSFKSEQSDISDIPLIIVPLLGALAYHSKEFFGYRLSQDIRLSVEDSGRSIKFRVGRYRGQDFVDDKGIIESYVQSEPFSIYSIDGKAMMFTNATMMGVLDALFEKDLSLGELEDVMGISKATIYAAAAKLMSMGAIKIDPNSGSPKKYTLAADPILYMTDPEDHSPATLSRIVADFQAGRMDYYSAVIAYALEVIGCLGIHFDKMFMRAGKNTALTVLGMRSKITAQEMVDLACDMISGPDRAEVVSYLPIDVRVDLSKNTLWDAWPPDFVMGFLTEGLFYLLGHNYPIKVEVYREGEKKPVSVMESSQHRFHGTIERPSSKN
;
A
#
# COMPACT_ATOMS: atom_id res chain seq x y z
N MET A 1 32.05 15.26 -4.59
CA MET A 1 31.27 14.43 -5.50
C MET A 1 30.04 14.06 -4.69
N THR A 2 28.95 14.78 -4.89
CA THR A 2 27.67 14.57 -4.23
C THR A 2 27.06 13.33 -4.85
N ASP A 3 26.83 12.29 -4.04
CA ASP A 3 26.01 11.14 -4.40
C ASP A 3 24.66 11.67 -4.90
N ALA A 4 24.47 11.63 -6.20
CA ALA A 4 23.17 11.76 -6.81
C ALA A 4 22.40 10.49 -6.42
N GLY A 5 21.73 10.55 -5.26
CA GLY A 5 20.83 9.51 -4.83
C GLY A 5 19.79 9.29 -5.93
N TYR A 6 19.90 8.20 -6.63
CA TYR A 6 18.89 7.78 -7.61
C TYR A 6 17.60 7.58 -6.87
N SER A 7 16.65 8.47 -7.09
CA SER A 7 15.28 8.36 -6.59
C SER A 7 14.70 7.04 -7.04
N SER A 8 14.34 6.21 -6.10
CA SER A 8 13.66 4.92 -6.31
C SER A 8 12.17 5.07 -6.63
N GLU A 9 11.82 6.12 -7.36
CA GLU A 9 10.44 6.45 -7.63
C GLU A 9 9.84 5.52 -8.67
N TYR A 10 8.64 5.03 -8.37
CA TYR A 10 7.83 4.24 -9.30
C TYR A 10 6.35 4.40 -9.01
N GLU A 11 5.54 4.09 -10.00
CA GLU A 11 4.08 4.02 -9.87
C GLU A 11 3.57 2.74 -10.51
N VAL A 12 2.58 2.11 -9.88
CA VAL A 12 1.94 0.88 -10.34
C VAL A 12 0.50 1.22 -10.74
N TYR A 13 0.17 0.92 -11.98
CA TYR A 13 -1.13 1.20 -12.57
C TYR A 13 -1.85 -0.08 -12.97
N LEU A 14 -3.16 -0.10 -12.75
CA LEU A 14 -4.07 -1.04 -13.39
C LEU A 14 -4.57 -0.41 -14.70
N THR A 15 -4.44 -1.14 -15.80
CA THR A 15 -4.82 -0.66 -17.14
C THR A 15 -5.81 -1.61 -17.81
N HIS A 16 -6.71 -1.06 -18.62
CA HIS A 16 -7.76 -1.85 -19.29
C HIS A 16 -7.23 -2.91 -20.27
N ARG A 17 -6.06 -2.67 -20.88
CA ARG A 17 -5.56 -3.53 -21.97
C ARG A 17 -4.43 -4.44 -21.57
N ASN A 18 -3.59 -3.97 -20.67
CA ASN A 18 -2.31 -4.61 -20.36
C ASN A 18 -2.20 -5.03 -18.88
N GLY A 19 -3.33 -5.03 -18.15
CA GLY A 19 -3.33 -5.38 -16.73
C GLY A 19 -2.48 -4.44 -15.89
N VAL A 20 -1.72 -4.99 -14.93
CA VAL A 20 -0.85 -4.20 -14.05
C VAL A 20 0.42 -3.77 -14.77
N GLN A 21 0.73 -2.49 -14.68
CA GLN A 21 1.90 -1.87 -15.31
C GLN A 21 2.69 -1.06 -14.30
N ILE A 22 4.02 -1.11 -14.40
CA ILE A 22 4.92 -0.32 -13.56
C ILE A 22 5.63 0.76 -14.37
N VAL A 23 5.58 1.99 -13.89
CA VAL A 23 6.29 3.15 -14.46
C VAL A 23 7.43 3.53 -13.53
N THR A 24 8.66 3.46 -14.04
CA THR A 24 9.89 3.75 -13.28
C THR A 24 10.74 4.86 -13.91
N ASN A 25 10.39 5.30 -15.10
CA ASN A 25 11.15 6.35 -15.80
C ASN A 25 10.77 7.72 -15.23
N GLU A 26 11.76 8.47 -14.75
CA GLU A 26 11.60 9.76 -14.10
C GLU A 26 10.79 10.76 -14.96
N LEU A 27 11.12 10.91 -16.23
CA LEU A 27 10.38 11.81 -17.12
C LEU A 27 8.92 11.36 -17.31
N SER A 28 8.68 10.05 -17.39
CA SER A 28 7.30 9.52 -17.45
C SER A 28 6.53 9.83 -16.18
N LEU A 29 7.16 9.74 -15.00
CA LEU A 29 6.53 10.08 -13.73
C LEU A 29 6.21 11.59 -13.64
N HIS A 30 7.11 12.45 -14.10
CA HIS A 30 6.84 13.91 -14.18
C HIS A 30 5.69 14.22 -15.14
N LEU A 31 5.61 13.55 -16.29
CA LEU A 31 4.49 13.71 -17.22
C LEU A 31 3.16 13.29 -16.59
N LEU A 32 3.15 12.20 -15.81
CA LEU A 32 1.97 11.76 -15.08
C LEU A 32 1.55 12.75 -14.00
N ASP A 33 2.49 13.38 -13.29
CA ASP A 33 2.19 14.44 -12.32
C ASP A 33 1.49 15.63 -12.98
N GLU A 34 2.00 16.11 -14.10
CA GLU A 34 1.36 17.19 -14.85
C GLU A 34 -0.05 16.80 -15.31
N MET A 35 -0.22 15.54 -15.77
CA MET A 35 -1.52 15.04 -16.23
C MET A 35 -2.55 14.89 -15.11
N ARG A 36 -2.15 14.82 -13.84
CA ARG A 36 -3.11 14.82 -12.71
C ARG A 36 -3.82 16.14 -12.54
N ALA A 37 -3.17 17.23 -12.93
CA ALA A 37 -3.73 18.59 -12.81
C ALA A 37 -4.43 19.06 -14.10
N ARG A 38 -4.04 18.54 -15.26
CA ARG A 38 -4.56 18.98 -16.58
C ARG A 38 -4.24 17.98 -17.68
N SER A 39 -4.99 18.03 -18.78
CA SER A 39 -4.54 17.39 -20.02
C SER A 39 -3.29 18.09 -20.57
N ILE A 40 -2.35 17.35 -21.14
CA ILE A 40 -1.10 17.90 -21.67
C ILE A 40 -0.96 17.73 -23.15
N SER A 41 -0.39 18.72 -23.84
CA SER A 41 0.04 18.61 -25.22
C SER A 41 1.55 18.44 -25.32
N PRO A 42 2.10 17.64 -26.27
CA PRO A 42 3.53 17.44 -26.39
C PRO A 42 4.34 18.74 -26.63
N SER A 43 3.76 19.69 -27.36
CA SER A 43 4.42 20.94 -27.68
C SER A 43 4.52 21.88 -26.48
N GLU A 44 3.40 22.03 -25.72
CA GLU A 44 3.36 22.84 -24.53
C GLU A 44 4.25 22.26 -23.43
N THR A 45 4.16 20.93 -23.22
CA THR A 45 4.95 20.24 -22.21
C THR A 45 6.46 20.32 -22.52
N ALA A 46 6.84 20.21 -23.79
CA ALA A 46 8.22 20.37 -24.22
C ALA A 46 8.77 21.78 -23.89
N ALA A 47 7.94 22.81 -24.09
CA ALA A 47 8.32 24.19 -23.76
C ALA A 47 8.47 24.40 -22.24
N ILE A 48 7.55 23.86 -21.44
CA ILE A 48 7.56 23.98 -19.97
C ILE A 48 8.74 23.23 -19.36
N MET A 49 9.00 22.01 -19.83
CA MET A 49 10.09 21.16 -19.31
C MET A 49 11.45 21.47 -19.92
N HIS A 50 11.54 22.39 -20.87
CA HIS A 50 12.76 22.69 -21.61
C HIS A 50 13.41 21.45 -22.26
N LEU A 51 12.59 20.53 -22.78
CA LEU A 51 13.02 19.28 -23.41
C LEU A 51 12.62 19.23 -24.88
N PRO A 52 13.35 18.47 -25.73
CA PRO A 52 12.96 18.27 -27.13
C PRO A 52 11.55 17.61 -27.21
N LYS A 53 10.72 18.11 -28.13
CA LYS A 53 9.36 17.55 -28.37
C LYS A 53 9.41 16.05 -28.66
N SER A 54 10.41 15.57 -29.40
CA SER A 54 10.58 14.15 -29.71
C SER A 54 10.79 13.30 -28.44
N THR A 55 11.50 13.83 -27.44
CA THR A 55 11.71 13.16 -26.14
C THR A 55 10.40 13.03 -25.39
N ILE A 56 9.60 14.10 -25.35
CA ILE A 56 8.26 14.09 -24.73
C ILE A 56 7.36 13.08 -25.46
N GLN A 57 7.26 13.16 -26.80
CA GLN A 57 6.47 12.23 -27.60
C GLN A 57 6.88 10.77 -27.41
N GLY A 58 8.19 10.50 -27.31
CA GLY A 58 8.70 9.15 -27.08
C GLY A 58 8.23 8.57 -25.75
N ASN A 59 8.22 9.37 -24.66
CA ASN A 59 7.74 8.94 -23.35
C ASN A 59 6.21 8.83 -23.29
N LEU A 60 5.48 9.77 -23.89
CA LEU A 60 4.01 9.66 -24.03
C LEU A 60 3.63 8.41 -24.81
N GLY A 61 4.33 8.11 -25.93
CA GLY A 61 4.10 6.89 -26.71
C GLY A 61 4.39 5.60 -25.92
N LYS A 62 5.33 5.61 -24.97
CA LYS A 62 5.56 4.47 -24.04
C LYS A 62 4.37 4.32 -23.07
N LEU A 63 3.98 5.38 -22.39
CA LEU A 63 2.86 5.38 -21.45
C LEU A 63 1.55 4.98 -22.14
N GLN A 64 1.32 5.40 -23.39
CA GLN A 64 0.16 5.02 -24.19
C GLN A 64 0.18 3.53 -24.54
N ARG A 65 1.33 2.97 -24.93
CA ARG A 65 1.46 1.53 -25.17
C ARG A 65 1.24 0.70 -23.90
N MET A 66 1.65 1.21 -22.75
CA MET A 66 1.35 0.60 -21.44
C MET A 66 -0.15 0.71 -21.10
N GLY A 67 -0.94 1.52 -21.79
CA GLY A 67 -2.34 1.76 -21.48
C GLY A 67 -2.58 2.67 -20.28
N VAL A 68 -1.54 3.32 -19.76
CA VAL A 68 -1.63 4.24 -18.61
C VAL A 68 -2.28 5.55 -19.02
N ILE A 69 -2.03 6.01 -20.25
CA ILE A 69 -2.61 7.23 -20.79
C ILE A 69 -3.33 6.96 -22.11
N THR A 70 -4.25 7.86 -22.47
CA THR A 70 -4.87 7.92 -23.79
C THR A 70 -4.57 9.25 -24.47
N GLN A 71 -4.72 9.24 -25.78
CA GLN A 71 -4.64 10.43 -26.63
C GLN A 71 -6.05 10.81 -27.06
N ASP A 72 -6.40 12.07 -26.84
CA ASP A 72 -7.65 12.67 -27.31
C ASP A 72 -7.33 13.81 -28.31
N VAL A 73 -8.30 14.21 -29.08
CA VAL A 73 -8.20 15.38 -29.96
C VAL A 73 -8.59 16.61 -29.17
N CYS A 74 -7.84 17.70 -29.31
CA CYS A 74 -8.20 18.95 -28.67
C CYS A 74 -9.49 19.52 -29.31
N GLU A 75 -10.46 19.91 -28.48
CA GLU A 75 -11.73 20.47 -28.99
C GLU A 75 -11.53 21.80 -29.73
N ASP A 76 -10.57 22.61 -29.25
CA ASP A 76 -10.27 23.93 -29.83
C ASP A 76 -9.35 23.86 -31.06
N ASP A 77 -8.59 22.78 -31.24
CA ASP A 77 -7.70 22.57 -32.37
C ASP A 77 -7.60 21.06 -32.71
N ALA A 78 -8.36 20.66 -33.71
CA ALA A 78 -8.40 19.26 -34.19
C ALA A 78 -7.03 18.70 -34.66
N ARG A 79 -6.01 19.55 -34.80
CA ARG A 79 -4.63 19.14 -35.15
C ARG A 79 -3.74 18.93 -33.94
N SER A 80 -4.19 19.34 -32.75
CA SER A 80 -3.46 19.21 -31.51
C SER A 80 -3.90 17.97 -30.73
N ALA A 81 -2.98 17.06 -30.49
CA ALA A 81 -3.21 15.91 -29.64
C ALA A 81 -3.00 16.31 -28.18
N VAL A 82 -3.92 15.94 -27.31
CA VAL A 82 -3.79 16.05 -25.86
C VAL A 82 -3.80 14.67 -25.21
N TYR A 83 -3.11 14.54 -24.11
CA TYR A 83 -2.95 13.29 -23.38
C TYR A 83 -3.51 13.42 -21.98
N ARG A 84 -4.14 12.36 -21.48
CA ARG A 84 -4.66 12.24 -20.12
C ARG A 84 -4.48 10.85 -19.56
N ILE A 85 -4.48 10.72 -18.24
CA ILE A 85 -4.41 9.45 -17.54
C ILE A 85 -5.75 8.72 -17.66
N VAL A 86 -5.68 7.41 -17.97
CA VAL A 86 -6.82 6.48 -17.96
C VAL A 86 -6.54 5.25 -17.11
N GLY A 87 -5.27 4.94 -16.86
CA GLY A 87 -4.88 3.90 -15.92
C GLY A 87 -5.23 4.28 -14.48
N ARG A 88 -5.64 3.29 -13.69
CA ARG A 88 -5.91 3.47 -12.25
C ARG A 88 -4.61 3.30 -11.48
N LEU A 89 -4.21 4.33 -10.75
CA LEU A 89 -3.06 4.24 -9.86
C LEU A 89 -3.42 3.33 -8.69
N LEU A 90 -2.66 2.24 -8.53
CA LEU A 90 -2.77 1.34 -7.37
C LEU A 90 -1.86 1.82 -6.25
N PHE A 91 -0.58 2.02 -6.56
CA PHE A 91 0.45 2.44 -5.59
C PHE A 91 1.47 3.33 -6.24
N ARG A 92 2.12 4.14 -5.44
CA ARG A 92 3.37 4.79 -5.83
C ARG A 92 4.37 4.75 -4.68
N SER A 93 5.65 4.58 -5.03
CA SER A 93 6.78 4.85 -4.16
C SER A 93 7.45 6.14 -4.63
N ARG A 94 7.58 7.09 -3.74
CA ARG A 94 8.30 8.35 -3.98
C ARG A 94 9.04 8.76 -2.72
N THR A 95 9.93 9.73 -2.88
CA THR A 95 10.59 10.36 -1.74
C THR A 95 9.60 10.69 -0.64
N GLU A 96 9.89 10.25 0.57
CA GLU A 96 9.02 10.40 1.73
C GLU A 96 8.67 11.86 1.96
N SER A 97 7.39 12.18 1.96
CA SER A 97 6.88 13.52 2.26
C SER A 97 7.05 13.85 3.75
N ASP A 98 7.00 15.14 4.09
CA ASP A 98 7.07 15.58 5.50
C ASP A 98 5.95 14.97 6.34
N TRP A 99 4.76 14.79 5.75
CA TRP A 99 3.67 14.11 6.44
C TRP A 99 3.97 12.63 6.69
N GLN A 100 4.51 11.90 5.74
CA GLN A 100 4.84 10.47 5.92
C GLN A 100 5.86 10.29 7.05
N ARG A 101 6.90 11.12 7.09
CA ARG A 101 7.89 11.13 8.18
C ARG A 101 7.24 11.43 9.53
N TYR A 102 6.37 12.44 9.58
CA TYR A 102 5.64 12.81 10.78
C TYR A 102 4.70 11.68 11.24
N ALA A 103 3.86 11.13 10.35
CA ALA A 103 2.92 10.07 10.65
C ALA A 103 3.64 8.81 11.16
N ARG A 104 4.76 8.45 10.54
CA ARG A 104 5.61 7.33 11.00
C ARG A 104 6.13 7.54 12.41
N ALA A 105 6.74 8.70 12.67
CA ALA A 105 7.27 9.01 14.00
C ALA A 105 6.16 9.02 15.08
N ALA A 106 4.99 9.59 14.76
CA ALA A 106 3.85 9.63 15.66
C ALA A 106 3.31 8.22 15.94
N SER A 107 3.21 7.36 14.93
CA SER A 107 2.70 5.99 15.10
C SER A 107 3.66 5.11 15.88
N VAL A 108 4.97 5.19 15.64
CA VAL A 108 5.97 4.50 16.46
C VAL A 108 5.87 4.96 17.92
N THR A 109 5.69 6.25 18.14
CA THR A 109 5.51 6.79 19.50
C THR A 109 4.26 6.23 20.17
N ARG A 110 3.13 6.10 19.46
CA ARG A 110 1.90 5.50 19.97
C ARG A 110 2.09 4.04 20.35
N ILE A 111 2.69 3.24 19.45
CA ILE A 111 3.04 1.84 19.74
C ILE A 111 3.82 1.76 21.07
N MET A 112 4.74 2.68 21.29
CA MET A 112 5.60 2.66 22.47
C MET A 112 4.92 3.16 23.76
N THR A 113 3.89 3.99 23.66
CA THR A 113 3.34 4.68 24.85
C THR A 113 1.99 4.15 25.32
N ASN A 114 1.11 3.75 24.43
CA ASN A 114 -0.30 3.55 24.78
C ASN A 114 -0.78 2.12 24.72
N GLY A 115 -0.09 1.21 24.02
CA GLY A 115 -0.48 -0.20 23.92
C GLY A 115 -1.90 -0.50 23.45
N ARG A 116 -2.74 0.51 23.17
CA ARG A 116 -4.13 0.36 22.74
C ARG A 116 -4.36 1.13 21.47
N CYS A 117 -4.72 0.41 20.41
CA CYS A 117 -5.10 1.02 19.16
C CYS A 117 -6.63 1.13 19.07
N THR A 118 -7.12 2.33 18.78
CA THR A 118 -8.51 2.53 18.35
C THR A 118 -8.63 2.21 16.85
N PRO A 119 -9.82 1.98 16.30
CA PRO A 119 -9.99 1.76 14.85
C PRO A 119 -9.34 2.84 13.97
N ARG A 120 -9.22 4.06 14.47
CA ARG A 120 -8.53 5.16 13.80
C ARG A 120 -7.00 4.97 13.84
N GLU A 121 -6.49 4.50 14.97
CA GLU A 121 -5.07 4.19 15.14
C GLU A 121 -4.67 2.95 14.33
N ASP A 122 -5.56 1.97 14.20
CA ASP A 122 -5.37 0.79 13.35
C ASP A 122 -5.16 1.20 11.90
N LEU A 123 -5.97 2.14 11.38
CA LEU A 123 -5.78 2.66 10.03
C LEU A 123 -4.43 3.38 9.87
N SER A 124 -4.01 4.14 10.88
CA SER A 124 -2.69 4.79 10.93
C SER A 124 -1.55 3.78 10.86
N LEU A 125 -1.67 2.72 11.63
CA LEU A 125 -0.66 1.68 11.71
C LEU A 125 -0.56 0.88 10.41
N TYR A 126 -1.69 0.58 9.77
CA TYR A 126 -1.71 0.02 8.42
C TYR A 126 -1.01 0.94 7.41
N GLY A 127 -1.30 2.24 7.50
CA GLY A 127 -0.63 3.26 6.72
C GLY A 127 0.88 3.31 6.95
N VAL A 128 1.33 3.15 8.22
CA VAL A 128 2.76 3.08 8.56
C VAL A 128 3.43 1.88 7.92
N SER A 129 2.79 0.71 7.95
CA SER A 129 3.33 -0.49 7.30
C SER A 129 3.57 -0.28 5.81
N LEU A 130 2.61 0.34 5.13
CA LEU A 130 2.74 0.71 3.72
C LEU A 130 3.84 1.76 3.50
N MET A 131 3.95 2.76 4.38
CA MET A 131 4.98 3.80 4.30
C MET A 131 6.39 3.26 4.56
N GLU A 132 6.57 2.37 5.54
CA GLU A 132 7.84 1.68 5.78
C GLU A 132 8.30 0.86 4.58
N SER A 133 7.35 0.41 3.78
CA SER A 133 7.61 -0.31 2.54
C SER A 133 7.81 0.61 1.33
N GLY A 134 7.83 1.92 1.53
CA GLY A 134 8.01 2.91 0.47
C GLY A 134 6.74 3.26 -0.31
N PHE A 135 5.55 2.86 0.17
CA PHE A 135 4.29 3.15 -0.51
C PHE A 135 3.66 4.45 -0.06
N ASN A 136 3.26 5.26 -1.01
CA ASN A 136 2.36 6.38 -0.76
C ASN A 136 0.92 5.92 -1.00
N ILE A 137 0.18 5.70 0.08
CA ILE A 137 -1.20 5.23 0.04
C ILE A 137 -2.22 6.32 -0.30
N THR A 138 -1.84 7.59 -0.21
CA THR A 138 -2.80 8.71 -0.32
C THR A 138 -3.55 8.69 -1.65
N LEU A 139 -2.86 8.49 -2.77
CA LEU A 139 -3.51 8.45 -4.08
C LEU A 139 -4.34 7.19 -4.30
N GLY A 140 -3.92 6.04 -3.76
CA GLY A 140 -4.73 4.82 -3.77
C GLY A 140 -6.05 5.01 -3.03
N LEU A 141 -5.98 5.55 -1.82
CA LEU A 141 -7.16 5.86 -1.01
C LEU A 141 -8.07 6.90 -1.65
N PHE A 142 -7.52 7.87 -2.38
CA PHE A 142 -8.29 8.84 -3.16
C PHE A 142 -9.18 8.15 -4.19
N HIS A 143 -8.66 7.19 -4.94
CA HIS A 143 -9.45 6.43 -5.91
C HIS A 143 -10.51 5.54 -5.24
N VAL A 144 -10.17 4.90 -4.13
CA VAL A 144 -11.13 4.09 -3.35
C VAL A 144 -12.33 4.92 -2.92
N GLY A 145 -12.11 6.15 -2.43
CA GLY A 145 -13.20 7.05 -2.04
C GLY A 145 -14.16 7.36 -3.20
N GLY A 146 -13.64 7.60 -4.40
CA GLY A 146 -14.44 7.81 -5.60
C GLY A 146 -15.31 6.59 -5.96
N GLU A 147 -14.72 5.40 -5.92
CA GLU A 147 -15.43 4.15 -6.24
C GLU A 147 -16.53 3.81 -5.22
N LEU A 148 -16.28 3.96 -3.92
CA LEU A 148 -17.27 3.71 -2.86
C LEU A 148 -18.51 4.59 -2.98
N THR A 149 -18.36 5.80 -3.49
CA THR A 149 -19.44 6.78 -3.58
C THR A 149 -20.04 6.88 -4.97
N ARG A 150 -19.63 6.00 -5.88
CA ARG A 150 -20.13 5.98 -7.26
C ARG A 150 -21.66 5.84 -7.29
N GLY A 151 -22.30 6.69 -8.08
CA GLY A 151 -23.76 6.71 -8.24
C GLY A 151 -24.55 7.34 -7.09
N ILE A 152 -23.90 7.84 -6.03
CA ILE A 152 -24.58 8.56 -4.96
C ILE A 152 -24.71 10.03 -5.36
N THR A 153 -25.93 10.44 -5.70
CA THR A 153 -26.27 11.83 -6.06
C THR A 153 -27.05 12.57 -4.97
N ASP A 154 -27.49 11.86 -3.93
CA ASP A 154 -28.27 12.44 -2.83
C ASP A 154 -27.40 13.33 -1.93
N ARG A 155 -27.69 14.64 -1.94
CA ARG A 155 -26.98 15.62 -1.13
C ARG A 155 -27.12 15.35 0.39
N ALA A 156 -28.28 14.89 0.83
CA ALA A 156 -28.49 14.58 2.25
C ALA A 156 -27.61 13.39 2.71
N TRP A 157 -27.29 12.47 1.80
CA TRP A 157 -26.35 11.39 2.08
C TRP A 157 -24.93 11.96 2.31
N TRP A 158 -24.49 12.89 1.47
CA TRP A 158 -23.21 13.58 1.61
C TRP A 158 -23.11 14.38 2.90
N ASP A 159 -24.17 15.09 3.28
CA ASP A 159 -24.20 15.85 4.53
C ASP A 159 -24.06 14.91 5.74
N ARG A 160 -24.68 13.74 5.71
CA ARG A 160 -24.54 12.71 6.75
C ARG A 160 -23.12 12.15 6.80
N LEU A 161 -22.49 11.89 5.63
CA LEU A 161 -21.10 11.42 5.56
C LEU A 161 -20.15 12.44 6.18
N ILE A 162 -20.25 13.70 5.78
CA ILE A 162 -19.42 14.80 6.31
C ILE A 162 -19.64 14.96 7.83
N ALA A 163 -20.87 14.90 8.29
CA ALA A 163 -21.18 14.94 9.72
C ALA A 163 -20.56 13.76 10.48
N SER A 164 -20.63 12.55 9.94
CA SER A 164 -20.01 11.35 10.51
C SER A 164 -18.48 11.50 10.60
N LEU A 165 -17.85 12.06 9.58
CA LEU A 165 -16.40 12.33 9.58
C LEU A 165 -16.00 13.35 10.63
N LYS A 166 -16.75 14.45 10.73
CA LYS A 166 -16.53 15.47 11.77
C LYS A 166 -16.65 14.90 13.18
N ALA A 167 -17.61 14.01 13.40
CA ALA A 167 -17.80 13.33 14.69
C ALA A 167 -16.63 12.43 15.08
N ARG A 168 -15.85 11.96 14.11
CA ARG A 168 -14.66 11.11 14.32
C ARG A 168 -13.35 11.89 14.44
N CYS A 169 -13.33 13.16 14.04
CA CYS A 169 -12.19 14.02 14.29
C CYS A 169 -12.07 14.32 15.79
N PRO A 170 -10.86 14.54 16.32
CA PRO A 170 -10.68 15.02 17.68
C PRO A 170 -11.53 16.27 17.93
N LYS A 171 -12.08 16.41 19.14
CA LYS A 171 -13.01 17.51 19.49
C LYS A 171 -12.38 18.90 19.37
N ASP A 172 -11.06 18.98 19.46
CA ASP A 172 -10.27 20.21 19.36
C ASP A 172 -9.81 20.51 17.92
N VAL A 173 -10.20 19.69 16.92
CA VAL A 173 -9.87 19.95 15.51
C VAL A 173 -10.80 21.00 14.93
N THR A 174 -10.23 22.09 14.45
CA THR A 174 -10.92 23.08 13.61
C THR A 174 -10.70 22.75 12.13
N ILE A 175 -11.76 22.87 11.34
CA ILE A 175 -11.73 22.64 9.89
C ILE A 175 -12.05 23.95 9.21
N ASP A 176 -11.08 24.49 8.49
CA ASP A 176 -11.24 25.71 7.70
C ASP A 176 -11.30 25.36 6.20
N PHE A 177 -12.21 25.99 5.47
CA PHE A 177 -12.33 25.91 4.02
C PHE A 177 -11.87 27.23 3.41
N ASP A 178 -10.91 27.18 2.50
CA ASP A 178 -10.41 28.40 1.86
C ASP A 178 -10.37 28.25 0.33
N SER A 179 -10.87 29.27 -0.37
CA SER A 179 -10.75 29.64 -1.80
C SER A 179 -11.72 29.07 -2.85
N ILE A 180 -11.91 29.88 -3.93
CA ILE A 180 -12.88 29.67 -5.02
C ILE A 180 -12.33 28.71 -6.11
N ASP A 181 -11.01 28.69 -6.35
CA ASP A 181 -10.37 27.91 -7.42
C ASP A 181 -9.67 26.63 -6.94
N SER A 182 -9.64 26.39 -5.65
CA SER A 182 -9.07 25.19 -5.05
C SER A 182 -9.79 24.86 -3.74
N LEU A 183 -9.99 23.60 -3.49
CA LEU A 183 -10.43 23.12 -2.19
C LEU A 183 -9.20 23.11 -1.27
N ILE A 184 -9.22 23.91 -0.23
CA ILE A 184 -8.21 23.89 0.82
C ILE A 184 -8.90 23.49 2.12
N LEU A 185 -8.43 22.40 2.72
CA LEU A 185 -8.86 21.93 4.03
C LEU A 185 -7.70 22.09 4.99
N SER A 186 -7.90 22.83 6.05
CA SER A 186 -6.91 22.97 7.12
C SER A 186 -7.44 22.36 8.40
N PHE A 187 -6.64 21.48 9.02
CA PHE A 187 -6.94 20.84 10.28
C PHE A 187 -5.92 21.32 11.30
N LYS A 188 -6.38 21.87 12.42
CA LYS A 188 -5.52 22.35 13.50
C LYS A 188 -5.97 21.72 14.82
N SER A 189 -5.01 21.27 15.60
CA SER A 189 -5.22 20.81 16.98
C SER A 189 -4.08 21.28 17.87
N GLU A 190 -4.42 21.76 19.05
CA GLU A 190 -3.40 22.14 20.06
C GLU A 190 -3.04 20.99 20.99
N GLN A 191 -3.93 20.01 21.15
CA GLN A 191 -3.83 18.97 22.17
C GLN A 191 -3.76 17.56 21.60
N SER A 192 -4.39 17.30 20.44
CA SER A 192 -4.50 15.98 19.87
C SER A 192 -3.51 15.76 18.74
N ASP A 193 -3.00 14.54 18.64
CA ASP A 193 -2.25 14.08 17.49
C ASP A 193 -3.21 13.92 16.29
N ILE A 194 -2.88 14.56 15.18
CA ILE A 194 -3.68 14.57 13.95
C ILE A 194 -2.98 13.90 12.77
N SER A 195 -1.92 13.11 13.01
CA SER A 195 -1.11 12.46 11.97
C SER A 195 -1.90 11.50 11.07
N ASP A 196 -3.02 10.96 11.56
CA ASP A 196 -3.90 10.05 10.85
C ASP A 196 -5.00 10.75 10.03
N ILE A 197 -5.18 12.06 10.21
CA ILE A 197 -6.18 12.85 9.45
C ILE A 197 -6.07 12.63 7.93
N PRO A 198 -4.89 12.55 7.31
CA PRO A 198 -4.79 12.25 5.89
C PRO A 198 -5.42 10.94 5.46
N LEU A 199 -5.31 9.88 6.26
CA LEU A 199 -5.91 8.58 5.94
C LEU A 199 -7.44 8.63 5.94
N ILE A 200 -8.00 9.57 6.71
CA ILE A 200 -9.44 9.83 6.82
C ILE A 200 -9.93 10.70 5.68
N ILE A 201 -9.21 11.77 5.40
CA ILE A 201 -9.66 12.84 4.53
C ILE A 201 -9.37 12.54 3.05
N VAL A 202 -8.28 11.86 2.73
CA VAL A 202 -7.92 11.60 1.33
C VAL A 202 -8.97 10.77 0.57
N PRO A 203 -9.55 9.68 1.12
CA PRO A 203 -10.65 9.00 0.46
C PRO A 203 -11.87 9.91 0.26
N LEU A 204 -12.19 10.77 1.24
CA LEU A 204 -13.27 11.76 1.10
C LEU A 204 -12.97 12.77 -0.01
N LEU A 205 -11.73 13.24 -0.13
CA LEU A 205 -11.33 14.12 -1.23
C LEU A 205 -11.50 13.43 -2.58
N GLY A 206 -11.23 12.12 -2.65
CA GLY A 206 -11.45 11.31 -3.85
C GLY A 206 -12.93 11.24 -4.21
N ALA A 207 -13.79 11.00 -3.23
CA ALA A 207 -15.23 11.04 -3.42
C ALA A 207 -15.72 12.42 -3.89
N LEU A 208 -15.26 13.48 -3.23
CA LEU A 208 -15.58 14.86 -3.62
C LEU A 208 -15.05 15.21 -5.01
N ALA A 209 -13.87 14.75 -5.38
CA ALA A 209 -13.31 14.98 -6.71
C ALA A 209 -14.12 14.29 -7.81
N TYR A 210 -14.58 13.05 -7.54
CA TYR A 210 -15.45 12.31 -8.46
C TYR A 210 -16.75 13.06 -8.74
N HIS A 211 -17.39 13.60 -7.69
CA HIS A 211 -18.66 14.32 -7.78
C HIS A 211 -18.51 15.85 -7.90
N SER A 212 -17.29 16.37 -8.04
CA SER A 212 -17.01 17.80 -7.92
C SER A 212 -17.71 18.65 -8.97
N LYS A 213 -17.96 18.13 -10.17
CA LYS A 213 -18.71 18.83 -11.22
C LYS A 213 -20.15 19.12 -10.78
N GLU A 214 -20.78 18.18 -10.07
CA GLU A 214 -22.14 18.30 -9.55
C GLU A 214 -22.21 19.29 -8.38
N PHE A 215 -21.21 19.27 -7.48
CA PHE A 215 -21.20 20.11 -6.29
C PHE A 215 -20.64 21.50 -6.50
N PHE A 216 -19.58 21.64 -7.32
CA PHE A 216 -18.82 22.88 -7.47
C PHE A 216 -18.94 23.50 -8.87
N GLY A 217 -19.55 22.78 -9.84
CA GLY A 217 -19.61 23.20 -11.23
C GLY A 217 -18.28 23.05 -12.00
N TYR A 218 -17.23 22.52 -11.37
CA TYR A 218 -15.93 22.21 -11.97
C TYR A 218 -15.35 20.93 -11.36
N ARG A 219 -14.42 20.30 -12.08
CA ARG A 219 -13.73 19.10 -11.57
C ARG A 219 -12.53 19.46 -10.72
N LEU A 220 -12.35 18.74 -9.60
CA LEU A 220 -11.13 18.78 -8.81
C LEU A 220 -10.04 17.91 -9.46
N SER A 221 -8.80 18.33 -9.30
CA SER A 221 -7.64 17.58 -9.79
C SER A 221 -7.36 16.36 -8.92
N GLN A 222 -6.59 15.42 -9.46
CA GLN A 222 -6.05 14.29 -8.68
C GLN A 222 -4.71 14.66 -8.01
N ASP A 223 -4.22 15.90 -8.20
CA ASP A 223 -3.02 16.43 -7.54
C ASP A 223 -3.39 16.95 -6.16
N ILE A 224 -3.27 16.07 -5.16
CA ILE A 224 -3.47 16.42 -3.76
C ILE A 224 -2.13 16.84 -3.18
N ARG A 225 -2.05 18.08 -2.75
CA ARG A 225 -0.90 18.60 -2.00
C ARG A 225 -1.20 18.60 -0.52
N LEU A 226 -0.33 17.93 0.21
CA LEU A 226 -0.41 17.79 1.65
C LEU A 226 0.79 18.48 2.28
N SER A 227 0.58 19.35 3.23
CA SER A 227 1.64 19.95 4.04
C SER A 227 1.35 19.79 5.53
N VAL A 228 2.42 19.62 6.30
CA VAL A 228 2.39 19.57 7.76
C VAL A 228 3.08 20.83 8.26
N GLU A 229 2.39 21.59 9.08
CA GLU A 229 2.84 22.85 9.66
C GLU A 229 2.80 22.75 11.21
N ASP A 230 3.45 23.67 11.89
CA ASP A 230 3.44 23.80 13.35
C ASP A 230 3.85 22.51 14.09
N SER A 231 4.91 21.84 13.61
CA SER A 231 5.43 20.61 14.23
C SER A 231 4.36 19.50 14.35
N GLY A 232 3.50 19.37 13.34
CA GLY A 232 2.46 18.35 13.28
C GLY A 232 1.11 18.75 13.92
N ARG A 233 0.96 19.99 14.33
CA ARG A 233 -0.30 20.51 14.88
C ARG A 233 -1.25 21.03 13.82
N SER A 234 -0.77 21.25 12.62
CA SER A 234 -1.57 21.70 11.48
C SER A 234 -1.30 20.83 10.26
N ILE A 235 -2.35 20.33 9.64
CA ILE A 235 -2.30 19.59 8.39
C ILE A 235 -3.17 20.32 7.38
N LYS A 236 -2.59 20.63 6.23
CA LYS A 236 -3.29 21.33 5.15
C LYS A 236 -3.33 20.50 3.88
N PHE A 237 -4.52 20.31 3.35
CA PHE A 237 -4.76 19.69 2.05
C PHE A 237 -5.10 20.77 1.04
N ARG A 238 -4.50 20.70 -0.12
CA ARG A 238 -4.84 21.55 -1.25
C ARG A 238 -5.13 20.70 -2.47
N VAL A 239 -6.32 20.86 -3.03
CA VAL A 239 -6.76 20.20 -4.27
C VAL A 239 -7.18 21.26 -5.26
N GLY A 240 -6.44 21.40 -6.33
CA GLY A 240 -6.72 22.41 -7.37
C GLY A 240 -7.86 22.01 -8.30
N ARG A 241 -8.33 22.96 -9.10
CA ARG A 241 -9.26 22.70 -10.19
C ARG A 241 -8.54 21.90 -11.30
N TYR A 242 -9.18 20.85 -11.83
CA TYR A 242 -8.68 20.16 -13.01
C TYR A 242 -8.87 21.03 -14.26
N ARG A 243 -7.82 21.20 -15.02
CA ARG A 243 -7.78 21.96 -16.27
C ARG A 243 -7.60 21.02 -17.45
N GLY A 244 -8.68 20.35 -17.87
CA GLY A 244 -8.64 19.38 -18.98
C GLY A 244 -10.02 18.97 -19.40
N GLN A 245 -10.09 18.13 -20.43
CA GLN A 245 -11.34 17.56 -20.90
C GLN A 245 -11.96 16.64 -19.84
N ASP A 246 -13.29 16.57 -19.82
CA ASP A 246 -14.02 15.77 -18.85
C ASP A 246 -13.61 14.28 -18.93
N PHE A 247 -13.31 13.70 -17.77
CA PHE A 247 -13.16 12.27 -17.65
C PHE A 247 -14.52 11.61 -17.84
N VAL A 248 -14.67 10.83 -18.88
CA VAL A 248 -15.74 9.84 -18.98
C VAL A 248 -15.18 8.54 -18.44
N ASP A 249 -15.38 8.30 -17.16
CA ASP A 249 -14.96 7.06 -16.53
C ASP A 249 -16.17 6.40 -15.87
N ASP A 250 -16.93 5.69 -16.69
CA ASP A 250 -18.19 5.07 -16.29
C ASP A 250 -18.03 3.62 -15.81
N LYS A 251 -16.80 3.07 -15.83
CA LYS A 251 -16.56 1.67 -15.45
C LYS A 251 -15.78 1.56 -14.15
N GLY A 252 -16.22 0.66 -13.27
CA GLY A 252 -15.48 0.29 -12.05
C GLY A 252 -14.11 -0.32 -12.35
N ILE A 253 -13.20 -0.29 -11.39
CA ILE A 253 -11.83 -0.81 -11.56
C ILE A 253 -11.85 -2.24 -12.09
N ILE A 254 -12.73 -3.10 -11.60
CA ILE A 254 -12.73 -4.54 -11.87
C ILE A 254 -13.50 -4.91 -13.12
N GLU A 255 -14.54 -4.15 -13.49
CA GLU A 255 -15.33 -4.44 -14.69
C GLU A 255 -14.53 -4.33 -16.00
N SER A 256 -13.39 -3.69 -15.94
CA SER A 256 -12.52 -3.41 -17.07
C SER A 256 -11.14 -4.05 -16.97
N TYR A 257 -10.92 -4.91 -15.97
CA TYR A 257 -9.63 -5.53 -15.74
C TYR A 257 -9.38 -6.72 -16.66
N VAL A 258 -8.19 -6.73 -17.26
CA VAL A 258 -7.64 -7.92 -17.94
C VAL A 258 -6.66 -8.59 -17.00
N GLN A 259 -6.87 -9.87 -16.69
CA GLN A 259 -5.96 -10.63 -15.87
C GLN A 259 -4.55 -10.61 -16.46
N SER A 260 -3.58 -10.23 -15.67
CA SER A 260 -2.17 -10.25 -16.04
C SER A 260 -1.57 -11.64 -15.82
N GLU A 261 -0.52 -11.97 -16.56
CA GLU A 261 0.32 -13.12 -16.19
C GLU A 261 0.95 -12.88 -14.80
N PRO A 262 1.22 -13.94 -14.01
CA PRO A 262 1.88 -13.83 -12.72
C PRO A 262 3.18 -13.04 -12.82
N PHE A 263 3.42 -12.16 -11.86
CA PHE A 263 4.64 -11.38 -11.77
C PHE A 263 5.00 -11.08 -10.30
N SER A 264 6.25 -10.69 -10.08
CA SER A 264 6.72 -10.16 -8.80
C SER A 264 7.45 -8.84 -9.01
N ILE A 265 7.30 -7.91 -8.08
CA ILE A 265 8.02 -6.64 -8.07
C ILE A 265 8.93 -6.61 -6.85
N TYR A 266 10.21 -6.35 -7.08
CA TYR A 266 11.23 -6.18 -6.06
C TYR A 266 11.93 -4.84 -6.24
N SER A 267 12.37 -4.24 -5.14
CA SER A 267 13.30 -3.12 -5.15
C SER A 267 14.73 -3.63 -5.11
N ILE A 268 15.55 -3.21 -6.09
CA ILE A 268 16.98 -3.52 -6.18
C ILE A 268 17.73 -2.19 -6.21
N ASP A 269 18.58 -1.94 -5.22
CA ASP A 269 19.26 -0.66 -5.04
C ASP A 269 18.30 0.54 -5.15
N GLY A 270 17.12 0.39 -4.56
CA GLY A 270 16.09 1.40 -4.55
C GLY A 270 15.29 1.53 -5.87
N LYS A 271 15.53 0.71 -6.89
CA LYS A 271 14.77 0.73 -8.16
C LYS A 271 13.79 -0.44 -8.21
N ALA A 272 12.52 -0.16 -8.48
CA ALA A 272 11.54 -1.22 -8.67
C ALA A 272 11.76 -1.95 -10.00
N MET A 273 11.82 -3.27 -9.92
CA MET A 273 11.97 -4.17 -11.07
C MET A 273 10.87 -5.23 -11.05
N MET A 274 10.26 -5.45 -12.20
CA MET A 274 9.25 -6.49 -12.41
C MET A 274 9.90 -7.75 -12.97
N PHE A 275 9.56 -8.89 -12.39
CA PHE A 275 9.96 -10.22 -12.82
C PHE A 275 8.71 -10.98 -13.27
N THR A 276 8.73 -11.49 -14.49
CA THR A 276 7.66 -12.32 -15.09
C THR A 276 8.13 -13.74 -15.39
N ASN A 277 9.43 -14.00 -15.26
CA ASN A 277 9.99 -15.33 -15.49
C ASN A 277 9.76 -16.21 -14.26
N ALA A 278 8.98 -17.27 -14.39
CA ALA A 278 8.60 -18.15 -13.29
C ALA A 278 9.81 -18.74 -12.52
N THR A 279 10.90 -19.09 -13.22
CA THR A 279 12.10 -19.61 -12.56
C THR A 279 12.78 -18.54 -11.71
N MET A 280 12.89 -17.31 -12.22
CA MET A 280 13.49 -16.21 -11.46
C MET A 280 12.64 -15.85 -10.24
N MET A 281 11.31 -15.80 -10.41
CA MET A 281 10.38 -15.59 -9.30
C MET A 281 10.50 -16.68 -8.25
N GLY A 282 10.50 -17.94 -8.65
CA GLY A 282 10.68 -19.07 -7.72
C GLY A 282 12.00 -19.03 -6.96
N VAL A 283 13.11 -18.61 -7.60
CA VAL A 283 14.39 -18.41 -6.90
C VAL A 283 14.30 -17.30 -5.88
N LEU A 284 13.70 -16.15 -6.24
CA LEU A 284 13.50 -15.01 -5.31
C LEU A 284 12.62 -15.41 -4.13
N ASP A 285 11.55 -16.17 -4.38
CA ASP A 285 10.63 -16.64 -3.35
C ASP A 285 11.29 -17.65 -2.40
N ALA A 286 12.02 -18.60 -2.93
CA ALA A 286 12.77 -19.57 -2.12
C ALA A 286 13.87 -18.90 -1.26
N LEU A 287 14.55 -17.88 -1.82
CA LEU A 287 15.56 -17.10 -1.09
C LEU A 287 14.95 -16.05 -0.14
N PHE A 288 13.71 -15.65 -0.36
CA PHE A 288 13.00 -14.87 0.66
C PHE A 288 12.79 -15.71 1.91
N GLU A 289 12.60 -17.02 1.78
CA GLU A 289 12.41 -17.94 2.88
C GLU A 289 13.71 -18.29 3.63
N LYS A 290 14.82 -18.52 2.99
CA LYS A 290 16.13 -18.84 3.60
C LYS A 290 17.28 -18.79 2.60
N ASP A 291 18.49 -18.63 3.10
CA ASP A 291 19.68 -18.74 2.28
C ASP A 291 19.88 -20.19 1.82
N LEU A 292 19.95 -20.39 0.52
CA LEU A 292 19.98 -21.70 -0.11
C LEU A 292 21.17 -21.84 -1.05
N SER A 293 21.76 -23.03 -1.07
CA SER A 293 22.68 -23.46 -2.11
C SER A 293 21.94 -23.87 -3.39
N LEU A 294 22.64 -24.01 -4.50
CA LEU A 294 22.03 -24.47 -5.76
C LEU A 294 21.38 -25.85 -5.65
N GLY A 295 21.94 -26.73 -4.83
CA GLY A 295 21.34 -28.06 -4.60
C GLY A 295 20.03 -27.95 -3.82
N GLU A 296 20.03 -27.17 -2.74
CA GLU A 296 18.81 -26.94 -1.95
C GLU A 296 17.72 -26.20 -2.75
N LEU A 297 18.09 -25.29 -3.68
CA LEU A 297 17.14 -24.66 -4.61
C LEU A 297 16.55 -25.68 -5.59
N GLU A 298 17.37 -26.63 -6.10
CA GLU A 298 16.90 -27.75 -6.94
C GLU A 298 15.86 -28.60 -6.21
N ASP A 299 16.14 -28.94 -4.95
CA ASP A 299 15.25 -29.76 -4.12
C ASP A 299 13.92 -29.03 -3.84
N VAL A 300 13.96 -27.71 -3.55
CA VAL A 300 12.76 -26.91 -3.25
C VAL A 300 11.92 -26.63 -4.49
N MET A 301 12.57 -26.31 -5.63
CA MET A 301 11.87 -25.87 -6.84
C MET A 301 11.50 -27.05 -7.77
N GLY A 302 12.10 -28.20 -7.62
CA GLY A 302 11.87 -29.36 -8.48
C GLY A 302 12.30 -29.18 -9.94
N ILE A 303 13.21 -28.25 -10.22
CA ILE A 303 13.73 -27.97 -11.58
C ILE A 303 15.23 -28.14 -11.62
N SER A 304 15.77 -28.37 -12.81
CA SER A 304 17.18 -28.74 -12.96
C SER A 304 18.13 -27.65 -12.45
N LYS A 305 19.22 -28.08 -11.82
CA LYS A 305 20.27 -27.20 -11.31
C LYS A 305 20.86 -26.25 -12.37
N ALA A 306 20.92 -26.69 -13.62
CA ALA A 306 21.40 -25.86 -14.73
C ALA A 306 20.46 -24.69 -15.01
N THR A 307 19.15 -24.92 -14.97
CA THR A 307 18.13 -23.88 -15.15
C THR A 307 18.16 -22.89 -14.00
N ILE A 308 18.27 -23.39 -12.77
CA ILE A 308 18.39 -22.53 -11.57
C ILE A 308 19.67 -21.69 -11.62
N TYR A 309 20.80 -22.30 -12.01
CA TYR A 309 22.07 -21.58 -12.13
C TYR A 309 21.98 -20.42 -13.13
N ALA A 310 21.35 -20.64 -14.29
CA ALA A 310 21.15 -19.58 -15.28
C ALA A 310 20.29 -18.42 -14.74
N ALA A 311 19.20 -18.74 -14.03
CA ALA A 311 18.36 -17.75 -13.39
C ALA A 311 19.10 -17.00 -12.27
N ALA A 312 19.82 -17.72 -11.40
CA ALA A 312 20.60 -17.15 -10.31
C ALA A 312 21.73 -16.24 -10.83
N ALA A 313 22.43 -16.67 -11.89
CA ALA A 313 23.47 -15.83 -12.52
C ALA A 313 22.90 -14.51 -13.05
N LYS A 314 21.71 -14.53 -13.66
CA LYS A 314 21.02 -13.33 -14.12
C LYS A 314 20.56 -12.47 -12.95
N LEU A 315 19.97 -13.05 -11.90
CA LEU A 315 19.57 -12.32 -10.69
C LEU A 315 20.76 -11.68 -9.97
N MET A 316 21.92 -12.36 -9.90
CA MET A 316 23.17 -11.79 -9.38
C MET A 316 23.64 -10.61 -10.22
N SER A 317 23.62 -10.72 -11.56
CA SER A 317 24.00 -9.62 -12.44
C SER A 317 23.12 -8.37 -12.31
N MET A 318 21.89 -8.56 -11.84
CA MET A 318 20.92 -7.49 -11.54
C MET A 318 21.04 -6.97 -10.10
N GLY A 319 21.85 -7.61 -9.25
CA GLY A 319 21.96 -7.25 -7.83
C GLY A 319 20.80 -7.77 -6.96
N ALA A 320 19.89 -8.58 -7.52
CA ALA A 320 18.73 -9.08 -6.79
C ALA A 320 19.09 -10.14 -5.73
N ILE A 321 20.13 -10.92 -5.97
CA ILE A 321 20.67 -11.89 -5.04
C ILE A 321 22.21 -11.76 -4.97
N LYS A 322 22.78 -12.25 -3.89
CA LYS A 322 24.24 -12.31 -3.69
C LYS A 322 24.66 -13.64 -3.10
N ILE A 323 25.94 -13.96 -3.18
CA ILE A 323 26.51 -15.09 -2.45
C ILE A 323 26.84 -14.63 -1.04
N ASP A 324 26.39 -15.38 -0.03
CA ASP A 324 26.78 -15.14 1.35
C ASP A 324 28.29 -15.39 1.51
N PRO A 325 29.09 -14.36 1.83
CA PRO A 325 30.52 -14.51 1.97
C PRO A 325 30.93 -15.42 3.13
N ASN A 326 30.06 -15.61 4.11
CA ASN A 326 30.29 -16.44 5.29
C ASN A 326 29.82 -17.88 5.10
N SER A 327 29.13 -18.18 3.99
CA SER A 327 28.74 -19.55 3.68
C SER A 327 29.99 -20.36 3.30
N GLY A 328 30.13 -21.51 3.96
CA GLY A 328 31.20 -22.48 3.63
C GLY A 328 31.00 -23.13 2.25
N SER A 329 31.30 -24.39 2.14
CA SER A 329 30.96 -25.19 0.95
C SER A 329 29.83 -26.15 1.31
N PRO A 330 28.71 -26.16 0.55
CA PRO A 330 28.44 -25.42 -0.67
C PRO A 330 28.12 -23.93 -0.42
N LYS A 331 28.43 -23.08 -1.39
CA LYS A 331 28.08 -21.64 -1.35
C LYS A 331 26.57 -21.46 -1.33
N LYS A 332 26.08 -20.57 -0.45
CA LYS A 332 24.68 -20.19 -0.36
C LYS A 332 24.41 -18.85 -1.00
N TYR A 333 23.25 -18.75 -1.62
CA TYR A 333 22.70 -17.49 -2.14
C TYR A 333 21.79 -16.89 -1.10
N THR A 334 21.81 -15.57 -0.98
CA THR A 334 20.92 -14.78 -0.13
C THR A 334 20.20 -13.73 -0.96
N LEU A 335 18.97 -13.41 -0.60
CA LEU A 335 18.20 -12.35 -1.21
C LEU A 335 18.80 -10.98 -0.86
N ALA A 336 19.11 -10.17 -1.87
CA ALA A 336 19.56 -8.80 -1.70
C ALA A 336 18.48 -7.77 -2.07
N ALA A 337 17.53 -8.18 -2.89
CA ALA A 337 16.38 -7.37 -3.30
C ALA A 337 15.30 -7.34 -2.21
N ASP A 338 14.55 -6.25 -2.18
CA ASP A 338 13.46 -6.03 -1.25
C ASP A 338 12.11 -6.35 -1.92
N PRO A 339 11.32 -7.30 -1.41
CA PRO A 339 10.03 -7.61 -1.98
C PRO A 339 9.08 -6.40 -1.84
N ILE A 340 8.36 -6.08 -2.90
CA ILE A 340 7.33 -5.06 -2.91
C ILE A 340 5.96 -5.71 -2.97
N LEU A 341 5.68 -6.47 -4.03
CA LEU A 341 4.45 -7.24 -4.18
C LEU A 341 4.68 -8.41 -5.15
N TYR A 342 3.79 -9.38 -5.10
CA TYR A 342 3.71 -10.39 -6.13
C TYR A 342 2.24 -10.66 -6.49
N MET A 343 2.01 -11.23 -7.66
CA MET A 343 0.70 -11.55 -8.17
C MET A 343 0.60 -13.04 -8.45
N THR A 344 -0.48 -13.62 -7.97
CA THR A 344 -0.90 -15.00 -8.28
C THR A 344 -2.30 -14.97 -8.91
N ASP A 345 -2.82 -16.12 -9.29
CA ASP A 345 -4.22 -16.23 -9.65
C ASP A 345 -5.10 -15.83 -8.45
N PRO A 346 -6.13 -14.99 -8.64
CA PRO A 346 -7.00 -14.56 -7.56
C PRO A 346 -7.79 -15.75 -7.01
N GLU A 347 -7.59 -16.05 -5.73
CA GLU A 347 -8.33 -17.07 -4.99
C GLU A 347 -9.43 -16.39 -4.18
N ASP A 348 -10.63 -16.94 -4.18
CA ASP A 348 -11.77 -16.57 -3.31
C ASP A 348 -12.24 -15.09 -3.32
N HIS A 349 -11.71 -14.25 -4.18
CA HIS A 349 -12.13 -12.86 -4.36
C HIS A 349 -13.07 -12.71 -5.56
N SER A 350 -14.09 -11.89 -5.41
CA SER A 350 -15.04 -11.70 -6.50
C SER A 350 -15.56 -10.26 -6.61
N PRO A 351 -15.86 -9.80 -7.84
CA PRO A 351 -16.53 -8.51 -8.04
C PRO A 351 -17.86 -8.38 -7.29
N ALA A 352 -18.53 -9.51 -6.98
CA ALA A 352 -19.75 -9.51 -6.19
C ALA A 352 -19.51 -9.07 -4.73
N THR A 353 -18.36 -9.40 -4.15
CA THR A 353 -17.97 -8.92 -2.82
C THR A 353 -17.78 -7.41 -2.80
N LEU A 354 -17.13 -6.83 -3.82
CA LEU A 354 -17.01 -5.38 -3.95
C LEU A 354 -18.36 -4.68 -4.03
N SER A 355 -19.26 -5.21 -4.86
CA SER A 355 -20.62 -4.68 -4.97
C SER A 355 -21.36 -4.75 -3.64
N ARG A 356 -21.16 -5.81 -2.85
CA ARG A 356 -21.74 -5.95 -1.51
C ARG A 356 -21.16 -4.91 -0.54
N ILE A 357 -19.83 -4.69 -0.54
CA ILE A 357 -19.20 -3.67 0.30
C ILE A 357 -19.79 -2.29 0.00
N VAL A 358 -19.92 -1.94 -1.28
CA VAL A 358 -20.51 -0.66 -1.70
C VAL A 358 -21.96 -0.56 -1.23
N ALA A 359 -22.78 -1.63 -1.42
CA ALA A 359 -24.17 -1.65 -0.99
C ALA A 359 -24.32 -1.57 0.53
N ASP A 360 -23.47 -2.25 1.30
CA ASP A 360 -23.47 -2.21 2.76
C ASP A 360 -23.11 -0.82 3.29
N PHE A 361 -22.11 -0.19 2.68
CA PHE A 361 -21.73 1.18 3.00
C PHE A 361 -22.86 2.16 2.67
N GLN A 362 -23.41 2.11 1.46
CA GLN A 362 -24.50 3.01 1.03
C GLN A 362 -25.78 2.84 1.87
N ALA A 363 -26.05 1.63 2.34
CA ALA A 363 -27.16 1.34 3.24
C ALA A 363 -26.89 1.67 4.72
N GLY A 364 -25.68 2.16 5.06
CA GLY A 364 -25.28 2.47 6.43
C GLY A 364 -25.04 1.24 7.33
N ARG A 365 -24.92 0.04 6.75
CA ARG A 365 -24.57 -1.19 7.49
C ARG A 365 -23.06 -1.29 7.78
N MET A 366 -22.25 -0.57 7.04
CA MET A 366 -20.80 -0.49 7.20
C MET A 366 -20.40 0.96 7.39
N ASP A 367 -19.51 1.21 8.32
CA ASP A 367 -18.96 2.55 8.50
C ASP A 367 -17.93 2.89 7.41
N TYR A 368 -17.64 4.18 7.28
CA TYR A 368 -16.78 4.68 6.21
C TYR A 368 -15.37 4.09 6.20
N TYR A 369 -14.75 3.94 7.37
CA TYR A 369 -13.37 3.42 7.45
C TYR A 369 -13.31 1.95 7.12
N SER A 370 -14.20 1.17 7.72
CA SER A 370 -14.34 -0.25 7.41
C SER A 370 -14.61 -0.46 5.93
N ALA A 371 -15.44 0.39 5.31
CA ALA A 371 -15.72 0.31 3.88
C ALA A 371 -14.48 0.63 3.02
N VAL A 372 -13.72 1.67 3.38
CA VAL A 372 -12.50 2.05 2.64
C VAL A 372 -11.49 0.91 2.67
N ILE A 373 -11.20 0.36 3.85
CA ILE A 373 -10.23 -0.72 4.01
C ILE A 373 -10.73 -1.99 3.31
N ALA A 374 -11.97 -2.39 3.58
CA ALA A 374 -12.57 -3.57 2.98
C ALA A 374 -12.55 -3.51 1.45
N TYR A 375 -12.93 -2.39 0.88
CA TYR A 375 -12.93 -2.20 -0.56
C TYR A 375 -11.52 -2.24 -1.15
N ALA A 376 -10.57 -1.55 -0.51
CA ALA A 376 -9.18 -1.52 -0.98
C ALA A 376 -8.55 -2.93 -0.97
N LEU A 377 -8.74 -3.67 0.11
CA LEU A 377 -8.20 -5.03 0.24
C LEU A 377 -8.89 -6.02 -0.71
N GLU A 378 -10.21 -5.90 -0.91
CA GLU A 378 -10.92 -6.75 -1.86
C GLU A 378 -10.50 -6.46 -3.31
N VAL A 379 -10.26 -5.19 -3.68
CA VAL A 379 -9.68 -4.85 -5.00
C VAL A 379 -8.34 -5.54 -5.18
N ILE A 380 -7.46 -5.43 -4.19
CA ILE A 380 -6.14 -6.06 -4.20
C ILE A 380 -6.27 -7.58 -4.34
N GLY A 381 -7.17 -8.20 -3.56
CA GLY A 381 -7.43 -9.63 -3.62
C GLY A 381 -8.01 -10.09 -4.96
N CYS A 382 -8.98 -9.35 -5.52
CA CYS A 382 -9.54 -9.63 -6.85
C CYS A 382 -8.48 -9.57 -7.97
N LEU A 383 -7.42 -8.79 -7.77
CA LEU A 383 -6.29 -8.72 -8.67
C LEU A 383 -5.24 -9.81 -8.41
N GLY A 384 -5.41 -10.62 -7.37
CA GLY A 384 -4.43 -11.61 -6.95
C GLY A 384 -3.12 -11.00 -6.45
N ILE A 385 -3.14 -9.76 -5.98
CA ILE A 385 -1.95 -9.05 -5.50
C ILE A 385 -1.75 -9.34 -4.01
N HIS A 386 -0.51 -9.68 -3.65
CA HIS A 386 -0.09 -10.02 -2.29
C HIS A 386 1.01 -9.08 -1.81
N PHE A 387 0.93 -8.70 -0.54
CA PHE A 387 1.86 -7.80 0.16
C PHE A 387 2.46 -8.41 1.44
N ASP A 388 2.18 -9.66 1.73
CA ASP A 388 2.62 -10.34 2.96
C ASP A 388 4.13 -10.18 3.20
N LYS A 389 4.96 -10.40 2.19
CA LYS A 389 6.42 -10.25 2.28
C LYS A 389 6.84 -8.82 2.57
N MET A 390 6.15 -7.85 1.99
CA MET A 390 6.38 -6.44 2.24
C MET A 390 6.00 -6.06 3.67
N PHE A 391 4.82 -6.50 4.13
CA PHE A 391 4.37 -6.26 5.49
C PHE A 391 5.30 -6.90 6.53
N MET A 392 5.75 -8.11 6.29
CA MET A 392 6.74 -8.77 7.15
C MET A 392 8.01 -7.94 7.28
N ARG A 393 8.52 -7.43 6.17
CA ARG A 393 9.71 -6.58 6.18
C ARG A 393 9.46 -5.26 6.91
N ALA A 394 8.32 -4.62 6.67
CA ALA A 394 7.97 -3.39 7.38
C ALA A 394 7.88 -3.61 8.90
N GLY A 395 7.31 -4.74 9.33
CA GLY A 395 7.30 -5.14 10.73
C GLY A 395 8.71 -5.29 11.32
N LYS A 396 9.62 -5.94 10.60
CA LYS A 396 11.03 -6.07 10.99
C LYS A 396 11.70 -4.70 11.18
N ASN A 397 11.53 -3.80 10.23
CA ASN A 397 12.09 -2.45 10.29
C ASN A 397 11.52 -1.65 11.49
N THR A 398 10.22 -1.79 11.74
CA THR A 398 9.58 -1.15 12.88
C THR A 398 10.11 -1.69 14.22
N ALA A 399 10.33 -3.01 14.32
CA ALA A 399 10.94 -3.61 15.51
C ALA A 399 12.33 -3.01 15.81
N LEU A 400 13.19 -2.93 14.79
CA LEU A 400 14.52 -2.32 14.92
C LEU A 400 14.44 -0.84 15.33
N THR A 401 13.47 -0.11 14.83
CA THR A 401 13.23 1.29 15.21
C THR A 401 12.82 1.38 16.69
N VAL A 402 11.88 0.56 17.13
CA VAL A 402 11.44 0.50 18.55
C VAL A 402 12.60 0.13 19.47
N LEU A 403 13.39 -0.87 19.11
CA LEU A 403 14.58 -1.30 19.86
C LEU A 403 15.64 -0.19 19.94
N GLY A 404 15.82 0.57 18.88
CA GLY A 404 16.71 1.73 18.86
C GLY A 404 16.26 2.88 19.78
N MET A 405 14.94 3.02 19.96
CA MET A 405 14.35 4.07 20.83
C MET A 405 14.25 3.67 22.30
N ARG A 406 14.18 2.38 22.62
CA ARG A 406 14.13 1.84 23.99
C ARG A 406 15.38 1.03 24.30
N SER A 407 16.26 1.57 25.10
CA SER A 407 17.52 0.91 25.48
C SER A 407 17.37 -0.32 26.39
N LYS A 408 16.18 -0.61 26.91
CA LYS A 408 15.91 -1.73 27.83
C LYS A 408 14.49 -2.27 27.61
N ILE A 409 14.24 -2.89 26.47
CA ILE A 409 13.00 -3.65 26.25
C ILE A 409 13.27 -5.13 26.45
N THR A 410 12.37 -5.83 27.12
CA THR A 410 12.43 -7.28 27.32
C THR A 410 11.71 -8.03 26.21
N ALA A 411 12.03 -9.33 26.04
CA ALA A 411 11.31 -10.19 25.09
C ALA A 411 9.80 -10.25 25.40
N GLN A 412 9.42 -10.24 26.67
CA GLN A 412 8.02 -10.23 27.10
C GLN A 412 7.32 -8.94 26.69
N GLU A 413 7.92 -7.78 26.96
CA GLU A 413 7.36 -6.48 26.53
C GLU A 413 7.24 -6.39 25.00
N MET A 414 8.12 -7.05 24.25
CA MET A 414 8.04 -7.12 22.79
C MET A 414 6.81 -7.90 22.31
N VAL A 415 6.50 -9.02 23.01
CA VAL A 415 5.29 -9.81 22.77
C VAL A 415 4.04 -9.03 23.15
N ASP A 416 4.06 -8.36 24.30
CA ASP A 416 2.93 -7.54 24.77
C ASP A 416 2.65 -6.39 23.79
N LEU A 417 3.68 -5.72 23.27
CA LEU A 417 3.53 -4.70 22.23
C LEU A 417 2.90 -5.25 20.95
N ALA A 418 3.32 -6.44 20.54
CA ALA A 418 2.74 -7.09 19.38
C ALA A 418 1.26 -7.47 19.59
N CYS A 419 0.92 -7.96 20.77
CA CYS A 419 -0.48 -8.23 21.14
C CYS A 419 -1.32 -6.95 21.15
N ASP A 420 -0.79 -5.88 21.67
CA ASP A 420 -1.45 -4.57 21.65
C ASP A 420 -1.67 -4.05 20.22
N MET A 421 -0.73 -4.32 19.31
CA MET A 421 -0.90 -4.03 17.87
C MET A 421 -2.05 -4.83 17.25
N ILE A 422 -2.25 -6.08 17.64
CA ILE A 422 -3.27 -6.98 17.03
C ILE A 422 -4.69 -6.55 17.41
N SER A 423 -4.94 -5.67 18.33
CA SER A 423 -6.30 -5.17 18.59
C SER A 423 -6.60 -4.81 20.04
N GLY A 424 -5.60 -4.62 20.83
CA GLY A 424 -5.75 -4.30 22.26
C GLY A 424 -5.99 -5.53 23.15
N PRO A 425 -5.96 -5.33 24.47
CA PRO A 425 -5.87 -6.41 25.46
C PRO A 425 -7.07 -7.36 25.50
N ASP A 426 -8.20 -7.00 24.89
CA ASP A 426 -9.42 -7.79 24.96
C ASP A 426 -9.52 -8.83 23.79
N ARG A 427 -8.55 -8.91 22.92
CA ARG A 427 -8.60 -9.74 21.69
C ARG A 427 -7.40 -10.62 21.47
N ALA A 428 -6.27 -10.30 22.05
CA ALA A 428 -5.06 -11.11 22.00
C ALA A 428 -4.75 -11.63 23.39
N GLU A 429 -4.70 -12.95 23.52
CA GLU A 429 -4.32 -13.65 24.74
C GLU A 429 -2.97 -14.31 24.53
N VAL A 430 -1.98 -13.96 25.35
CA VAL A 430 -0.72 -14.69 25.41
C VAL A 430 -0.94 -15.96 26.21
N VAL A 431 -1.04 -17.08 25.50
CA VAL A 431 -1.25 -18.41 26.11
C VAL A 431 0.05 -18.88 26.78
N SER A 432 1.18 -18.60 26.13
CA SER A 432 2.52 -18.96 26.63
C SER A 432 3.57 -18.01 26.09
N TYR A 433 4.60 -17.73 26.92
CA TYR A 433 5.80 -17.01 26.48
C TYR A 433 6.97 -17.96 26.13
N LEU A 434 6.81 -19.28 26.37
CA LEU A 434 7.86 -20.28 26.14
C LEU A 434 7.25 -21.65 25.77
N PRO A 435 7.07 -22.00 24.50
CA PRO A 435 7.19 -21.16 23.31
C PRO A 435 6.17 -20.01 23.30
N ILE A 436 6.37 -19.01 22.48
CA ILE A 436 5.38 -17.92 22.36
C ILE A 436 4.16 -18.48 21.61
N ASP A 437 3.04 -18.49 22.31
CA ASP A 437 1.74 -18.89 21.78
C ASP A 437 0.75 -17.74 22.05
N VAL A 438 0.23 -17.15 20.99
CA VAL A 438 -0.72 -16.04 21.06
C VAL A 438 -2.01 -16.47 20.39
N ARG A 439 -3.12 -16.30 21.10
CA ARG A 439 -4.45 -16.52 20.58
C ARG A 439 -5.12 -15.19 20.30
N VAL A 440 -5.60 -14.99 19.06
CA VAL A 440 -6.31 -13.79 18.63
C VAL A 440 -7.78 -14.12 18.38
N ASP A 441 -8.69 -13.42 19.06
CA ASP A 441 -10.12 -13.54 18.87
C ASP A 441 -10.64 -12.41 17.95
N LEU A 442 -11.04 -12.76 16.75
CA LEU A 442 -11.64 -11.85 15.77
C LEU A 442 -13.19 -11.82 15.85
N SER A 443 -13.79 -12.42 16.87
CA SER A 443 -15.25 -12.52 16.99
C SER A 443 -15.96 -11.17 17.06
N LYS A 444 -15.28 -10.17 17.58
CA LYS A 444 -15.86 -8.84 17.86
C LYS A 444 -15.56 -7.79 16.81
N ASN A 445 -14.80 -8.15 15.75
CA ASN A 445 -14.41 -7.23 14.69
C ASN A 445 -14.42 -7.89 13.33
N THR A 446 -14.58 -7.06 12.32
CA THR A 446 -14.32 -7.45 10.95
C THR A 446 -12.81 -7.68 10.75
N LEU A 447 -12.43 -8.56 9.85
CA LEU A 447 -11.03 -8.81 9.44
C LEU A 447 -10.25 -7.52 9.11
N TRP A 448 -10.97 -6.44 8.88
CA TRP A 448 -10.49 -5.15 8.42
C TRP A 448 -9.98 -4.24 9.55
N ASP A 449 -10.29 -4.59 10.79
CA ASP A 449 -9.86 -3.84 11.97
C ASP A 449 -8.54 -4.37 12.57
N ALA A 450 -7.97 -5.42 12.00
CA ALA A 450 -6.73 -6.03 12.48
C ALA A 450 -5.54 -5.66 11.57
N TRP A 451 -4.38 -5.53 12.19
CA TRP A 451 -3.10 -5.39 11.48
C TRP A 451 -2.89 -6.52 10.48
N PRO A 452 -2.15 -6.27 9.39
CA PRO A 452 -1.64 -7.35 8.57
C PRO A 452 -0.87 -8.32 9.47
N PRO A 453 -1.30 -9.58 9.59
CA PRO A 453 -0.64 -10.56 10.46
C PRO A 453 0.87 -10.66 10.17
N ASP A 454 1.25 -10.59 8.91
CA ASP A 454 2.64 -10.65 8.46
C ASP A 454 3.51 -9.51 9.01
N PHE A 455 2.93 -8.32 9.18
CA PHE A 455 3.63 -7.22 9.83
C PHE A 455 3.94 -7.54 11.29
N VAL A 456 2.94 -7.99 12.05
CA VAL A 456 3.12 -8.35 13.47
C VAL A 456 4.13 -9.47 13.62
N MET A 457 4.07 -10.44 12.73
CA MET A 457 5.01 -11.54 12.71
C MET A 457 6.43 -11.07 12.38
N GLY A 458 6.59 -10.20 11.39
CA GLY A 458 7.88 -9.58 11.09
C GLY A 458 8.45 -8.81 12.30
N PHE A 459 7.59 -8.03 12.95
CA PHE A 459 7.93 -7.28 14.17
C PHE A 459 8.41 -8.19 15.31
N LEU A 460 7.66 -9.24 15.63
CA LEU A 460 8.01 -10.20 16.66
C LEU A 460 9.30 -10.93 16.36
N THR A 461 9.42 -11.46 15.15
CA THR A 461 10.59 -12.28 14.76
C THR A 461 11.88 -11.49 14.87
N GLU A 462 11.91 -10.29 14.30
CA GLU A 462 13.12 -9.46 14.29
C GLU A 462 13.43 -8.94 15.71
N GLY A 463 12.40 -8.50 16.43
CA GLY A 463 12.55 -8.01 17.79
C GLY A 463 13.10 -9.07 18.73
N LEU A 464 12.58 -10.30 18.67
CA LEU A 464 13.04 -11.41 19.48
C LEU A 464 14.42 -11.92 19.06
N PHE A 465 14.69 -11.97 17.76
CA PHE A 465 16.02 -12.33 17.27
C PHE A 465 17.09 -11.36 17.77
N TYR A 466 16.80 -10.06 17.74
CA TYR A 466 17.71 -9.04 18.25
C TYR A 466 17.97 -9.18 19.75
N LEU A 467 16.91 -9.44 20.55
CA LEU A 467 17.00 -9.52 22.01
C LEU A 467 17.61 -10.82 22.51
N LEU A 468 17.34 -11.95 21.84
CA LEU A 468 17.72 -13.28 22.28
C LEU A 468 18.95 -13.84 21.56
N GLY A 469 19.35 -13.23 20.44
CA GLY A 469 20.48 -13.67 19.63
C GLY A 469 20.23 -14.94 18.82
N HIS A 470 19.00 -15.44 18.80
CA HIS A 470 18.58 -16.63 18.04
C HIS A 470 17.10 -16.56 17.68
N ASN A 471 16.70 -17.33 16.67
CA ASN A 471 15.31 -17.46 16.28
C ASN A 471 14.50 -18.16 17.38
N TYR A 472 13.33 -17.62 17.63
CA TYR A 472 12.43 -18.12 18.67
C TYR A 472 11.14 -18.66 18.03
N PRO A 473 10.66 -19.84 18.44
CA PRO A 473 9.40 -20.38 17.92
C PRO A 473 8.23 -19.48 18.33
N ILE A 474 7.46 -19.02 17.36
CA ILE A 474 6.27 -18.21 17.55
C ILE A 474 5.12 -18.91 16.87
N LYS A 475 3.97 -18.98 17.55
CA LYS A 475 2.72 -19.46 17.01
C LYS A 475 1.64 -18.42 17.26
N VAL A 476 0.91 -18.04 16.22
CA VAL A 476 -0.25 -17.16 16.30
C VAL A 476 -1.45 -17.89 15.72
N GLU A 477 -2.48 -18.10 16.52
CA GLU A 477 -3.73 -18.70 16.12
C GLU A 477 -4.84 -17.64 16.12
N VAL A 478 -5.56 -17.55 15.01
CA VAL A 478 -6.66 -16.60 14.84
C VAL A 478 -7.99 -17.35 14.82
N TYR A 479 -8.91 -16.97 15.69
CA TYR A 479 -10.23 -17.60 15.84
C TYR A 479 -11.36 -16.65 15.45
N ARG A 480 -12.48 -17.22 14.97
CA ARG A 480 -13.76 -16.53 14.82
C ARG A 480 -14.75 -16.98 15.88
N GLU A 481 -15.73 -16.09 16.14
CA GLU A 481 -16.80 -16.39 17.07
C GLU A 481 -17.51 -17.71 16.70
N GLY A 482 -17.57 -18.63 17.68
CA GLY A 482 -18.22 -19.94 17.53
C GLY A 482 -17.40 -21.02 16.83
N GLU A 483 -16.22 -20.72 16.32
CA GLU A 483 -15.34 -21.72 15.71
C GLU A 483 -14.40 -22.37 16.73
N LYS A 484 -14.35 -23.72 16.72
CA LYS A 484 -13.46 -24.49 17.58
C LYS A 484 -12.05 -24.67 17.02
N LYS A 485 -11.86 -24.32 15.75
CA LYS A 485 -10.56 -24.40 15.06
C LYS A 485 -10.12 -23.01 14.65
N PRO A 486 -8.82 -22.73 14.69
CA PRO A 486 -8.32 -21.47 14.20
C PRO A 486 -8.60 -21.32 12.69
N VAL A 487 -9.02 -20.14 12.26
CA VAL A 487 -9.21 -19.79 10.85
C VAL A 487 -7.87 -19.42 10.17
N SER A 488 -6.87 -19.12 10.98
CA SER A 488 -5.50 -18.88 10.53
C SER A 488 -4.52 -19.33 11.60
N VAL A 489 -3.45 -20.00 11.18
CA VAL A 489 -2.33 -20.36 12.03
C VAL A 489 -1.06 -19.87 11.37
N MET A 490 -0.29 -19.08 12.11
CA MET A 490 1.02 -18.62 11.69
C MET A 490 2.07 -19.18 12.64
N GLU A 491 3.05 -19.88 12.10
CA GLU A 491 4.13 -20.49 12.88
C GLU A 491 5.48 -20.01 12.35
N SER A 492 6.37 -19.60 13.26
CA SER A 492 7.77 -19.42 12.94
C SER A 492 8.55 -20.67 13.31
N SER A 493 9.03 -21.42 12.37
CA SER A 493 9.97 -22.52 12.60
C SER A 493 11.37 -22.09 12.20
N GLN A 494 12.27 -22.16 13.14
CA GLN A 494 13.75 -21.97 13.13
C GLN A 494 14.39 -20.92 12.20
N HIS A 495 13.76 -20.48 11.11
CA HIS A 495 14.22 -19.37 10.27
C HIS A 495 13.12 -18.61 9.57
N ARG A 496 11.84 -19.06 9.51
CA ARG A 496 10.77 -18.41 8.73
C ARG A 496 9.36 -18.91 8.99
N PHE A 497 8.41 -18.10 8.48
CA PHE A 497 6.99 -18.33 8.59
C PHE A 497 6.50 -19.38 7.60
N HIS A 498 5.64 -20.27 8.07
CA HIS A 498 4.61 -20.91 7.27
C HIS A 498 3.27 -20.36 7.73
N GLY A 499 2.67 -19.48 6.94
CA GLY A 499 1.30 -19.02 7.14
C GLY A 499 0.41 -19.75 6.16
N THR A 500 -0.54 -20.52 6.67
CA THR A 500 -1.70 -20.94 5.89
C THR A 500 -2.85 -20.06 6.38
N ILE A 501 -3.20 -19.04 5.61
CA ILE A 501 -4.44 -18.31 5.83
C ILE A 501 -5.53 -19.12 5.15
N GLU A 502 -6.24 -19.95 5.90
CA GLU A 502 -7.52 -20.46 5.42
C GLU A 502 -8.50 -19.29 5.40
N ARG A 503 -8.64 -18.65 4.24
CA ARG A 503 -9.69 -17.64 4.04
C ARG A 503 -11.05 -18.31 4.21
N PRO A 504 -11.97 -17.67 4.94
CA PRO A 504 -13.30 -18.24 5.08
C PRO A 504 -13.94 -18.31 3.71
N SER A 505 -14.23 -19.51 3.26
CA SER A 505 -15.17 -19.70 2.17
C SER A 505 -16.43 -18.91 2.50
N SER A 506 -16.84 -18.02 1.61
CA SER A 506 -18.13 -17.33 1.67
C SER A 506 -19.25 -18.39 1.59
N LYS A 507 -19.57 -19.00 2.72
CA LYS A 507 -20.78 -19.79 2.84
C LYS A 507 -21.88 -18.83 3.29
N ASN A 508 -22.69 -18.47 2.28
CA ASN A 508 -24.06 -17.90 2.30
C ASN A 508 -24.28 -16.64 3.14
#